data_6af0ed93300cde8d3dd5ade212118452
#
_entry.id   6af0ed93300cde8d3dd5ade212118452
#
_cell.length_a   1.000
_cell.length_b   1.000
_cell.length_c   1.000
_cell.angle_alpha   90.00
_cell.angle_beta   90.00
_cell.angle_gamma   90.00
#
_symmetry.space_group_name_H-M   'P 1'
#
loop_
_entity.id
_entity.type
_entity.pdbx_description
1 polymer ?
#
loop_
_entity_poly.entity_id
_entity_poly.type
_entity_poly.pdbx_seq_one_letter_code
_entity_poly.pdbx_strand_id
1 'polypeptide(L)'
;MFITIAIAIILGFVVIFAMKRVPAPVSQEQRDAGFGDTPAAPPLNLSLERFEWLCCRLLEGLGLAIEGSTTAGRRHVEIMAVNAAPIVGGYYVVHGELAQIGEVVEAVQVLALIDAVKGEGASKGVLVTNGFFSDEASTAAVGGPIELINGLRFRELLQRFALWPVDSQERQSEIGQQP
;
A
#
# COMPACT_ATOMS: atom_id res chain seq x y z
N MET A 1 -43.06 13.29 -28.47
CA MET A 1 -42.84 12.04 -27.76
C MET A 1 -41.39 11.58 -27.81
N PHE A 2 -40.67 11.63 -28.93
CA PHE A 2 -39.24 11.20 -28.99
C PHE A 2 -38.27 12.14 -28.23
N ILE A 3 -38.55 13.44 -28.17
CA ILE A 3 -37.70 14.43 -27.50
C ILE A 3 -37.70 14.23 -25.97
N THR A 4 -38.81 13.84 -25.38
CA THR A 4 -38.91 13.59 -23.93
C THR A 4 -38.13 12.34 -23.51
N ILE A 5 -38.09 11.32 -24.35
CA ILE A 5 -37.32 10.09 -24.11
C ILE A 5 -35.81 10.39 -24.22
N ALA A 6 -35.39 11.18 -25.21
CA ALA A 6 -33.97 11.55 -25.36
C ALA A 6 -33.47 12.38 -24.17
N ILE A 7 -34.25 13.30 -23.65
CA ILE A 7 -33.90 14.09 -22.46
C ILE A 7 -33.77 13.21 -21.22
N ALA A 8 -34.67 12.24 -21.02
CA ALA A 8 -34.61 11.31 -19.89
C ALA A 8 -33.36 10.44 -19.95
N ILE A 9 -32.94 9.98 -21.13
CA ILE A 9 -31.71 9.17 -21.31
C ILE A 9 -30.47 10.02 -21.02
N ILE A 10 -30.41 11.27 -21.51
CA ILE A 10 -29.28 12.17 -21.26
C ILE A 10 -29.19 12.50 -19.78
N LEU A 11 -30.29 12.76 -19.08
CA LEU A 11 -30.33 13.03 -17.66
C LEU A 11 -29.85 11.81 -16.85
N GLY A 12 -30.29 10.60 -17.23
CA GLY A 12 -29.84 9.35 -16.65
C GLY A 12 -28.34 9.15 -16.80
N PHE A 13 -27.76 9.42 -17.97
CA PHE A 13 -26.31 9.35 -18.22
C PHE A 13 -25.53 10.39 -17.42
N VAL A 14 -26.05 11.61 -17.28
CA VAL A 14 -25.41 12.66 -16.47
C VAL A 14 -25.37 12.27 -14.98
N VAL A 15 -26.46 11.69 -14.46
CA VAL A 15 -26.52 11.22 -13.06
C VAL A 15 -25.54 10.06 -12.83
N ILE A 16 -25.50 9.08 -13.74
CA ILE A 16 -24.56 7.95 -13.66
C ILE A 16 -23.09 8.45 -13.75
N PHE A 17 -22.83 9.42 -14.62
CA PHE A 17 -21.50 10.01 -14.76
C PHE A 17 -21.08 10.85 -13.54
N ALA A 18 -22.04 11.57 -12.94
CA ALA A 18 -21.82 12.32 -11.70
C ALA A 18 -21.56 11.38 -10.50
N MET A 19 -22.28 10.26 -10.42
CA MET A 19 -22.05 9.26 -9.37
C MET A 19 -20.69 8.54 -9.50
N LYS A 20 -20.18 8.36 -10.73
CA LYS A 20 -18.82 7.81 -10.95
C LYS A 20 -17.68 8.77 -10.58
N ARG A 21 -17.98 10.06 -10.39
CA ARG A 21 -17.00 11.08 -9.94
C ARG A 21 -17.02 11.35 -8.44
N VAL A 22 -17.83 10.62 -7.66
CA VAL A 22 -17.65 10.63 -6.22
C VAL A 22 -16.42 9.77 -5.94
N PRO A 23 -15.25 10.36 -5.60
CA PRO A 23 -14.12 9.58 -5.14
C PRO A 23 -14.64 8.77 -3.96
N ALA A 24 -14.36 7.47 -3.96
CA ALA A 24 -14.64 6.63 -2.80
C ALA A 24 -14.08 7.38 -1.56
N PRO A 25 -14.84 7.51 -0.47
CA PRO A 25 -14.32 8.17 0.71
C PRO A 25 -13.06 7.43 1.08
N VAL A 26 -11.91 8.11 0.94
CA VAL A 26 -10.65 7.67 1.55
C VAL A 26 -11.03 7.47 3.01
N SER A 27 -10.97 6.23 3.47
CA SER A 27 -11.38 5.86 4.82
C SER A 27 -10.75 6.84 5.78
N GLN A 28 -11.55 7.49 6.63
CA GLN A 28 -11.05 8.43 7.64
C GLN A 28 -9.95 7.83 8.51
N GLU A 29 -9.94 6.49 8.66
CA GLU A 29 -8.84 5.75 9.28
C GLU A 29 -7.45 6.03 8.67
N GLN A 30 -7.37 6.37 7.39
CA GLN A 30 -6.09 6.71 6.74
C GLN A 30 -5.67 8.17 6.98
N ARG A 31 -6.62 9.05 7.31
CA ARG A 31 -6.35 10.45 7.72
C ARG A 31 -6.00 10.55 9.20
N ASP A 32 -6.63 9.73 10.05
CA ASP A 32 -6.38 9.74 11.50
C ASP A 32 -5.09 8.99 11.89
N ALA A 33 -4.57 8.11 11.04
CA ALA A 33 -3.27 7.45 11.24
C ALA A 33 -2.06 8.36 10.92
N GLY A 34 -2.29 9.56 10.38
CA GLY A 34 -1.23 10.51 10.01
C GLY A 34 -1.06 11.72 10.94
N PHE A 35 -2.06 12.06 11.76
CA PHE A 35 -2.07 13.29 12.57
C PHE A 35 -2.67 13.08 13.96
N GLY A 36 -1.99 12.35 14.78
CA GLY A 36 -2.28 12.27 16.20
C GLY A 36 -1.00 11.97 16.96
N ASP A 37 -0.76 12.66 18.06
CA ASP A 37 0.34 12.51 19.02
C ASP A 37 0.48 11.09 19.63
N THR A 38 0.24 10.06 18.85
CA THR A 38 0.65 8.71 19.21
C THR A 38 2.13 8.62 18.88
N PRO A 39 3.01 8.29 19.85
CA PRO A 39 4.42 8.11 19.57
C PRO A 39 4.52 7.05 18.46
N ALA A 40 4.92 7.52 17.29
CA ALA A 40 5.07 6.66 16.11
C ALA A 40 5.97 5.51 16.51
N ALA A 41 5.44 4.29 16.48
CA ALA A 41 6.27 3.12 16.75
C ALA A 41 7.49 3.20 15.84
N PRO A 42 8.71 3.02 16.38
CA PRO A 42 9.92 3.23 15.60
C PRO A 42 9.88 2.37 14.34
N PRO A 43 10.42 2.85 13.21
CA PRO A 43 10.48 2.08 11.99
C PRO A 43 11.17 0.75 12.28
N LEU A 44 10.68 -0.33 11.66
CA LEU A 44 11.28 -1.65 11.81
C LEU A 44 12.72 -1.59 11.29
N ASN A 45 13.70 -1.89 12.16
CA ASN A 45 15.08 -1.96 11.75
C ASN A 45 15.30 -3.28 10.98
N LEU A 46 15.21 -3.21 9.66
CA LEU A 46 15.30 -4.36 8.75
C LEU A 46 16.50 -4.21 7.82
N SER A 47 17.15 -5.32 7.47
CA SER A 47 18.00 -5.35 6.28
C SER A 47 17.12 -5.35 5.03
N LEU A 48 17.70 -4.94 3.88
CA LEU A 48 16.96 -4.89 2.62
C LEU A 48 16.44 -6.28 2.21
N GLU A 49 17.27 -7.32 2.37
CA GLU A 49 16.90 -8.71 2.05
C GLU A 49 15.74 -9.19 2.95
N ARG A 50 15.75 -8.81 4.23
CA ARG A 50 14.66 -9.16 5.15
C ARG A 50 13.38 -8.42 4.80
N PHE A 51 13.49 -7.15 4.42
CA PHE A 51 12.36 -6.34 3.97
C PHE A 51 11.75 -6.90 2.68
N GLU A 52 12.59 -7.20 1.68
CA GLU A 52 12.16 -7.85 0.43
C GLU A 52 11.43 -9.17 0.72
N TRP A 53 12.03 -10.04 1.53
CA TRP A 53 11.43 -11.31 1.90
C TRP A 53 10.06 -11.13 2.57
N LEU A 54 9.94 -10.18 3.50
CA LEU A 54 8.67 -9.87 4.17
C LEU A 54 7.62 -9.34 3.19
N CYS A 55 8.01 -8.47 2.25
CA CYS A 55 7.11 -7.98 1.21
C CYS A 55 6.60 -9.13 0.34
N CYS A 56 7.48 -10.00 -0.16
CA CYS A 56 7.08 -11.16 -0.97
C CYS A 56 6.12 -12.07 -0.20
N ARG A 57 6.44 -12.43 1.04
CA ARG A 57 5.60 -13.30 1.88
C ARG A 57 4.25 -12.67 2.20
N LEU A 58 4.21 -11.35 2.41
CA LEU A 58 2.98 -10.61 2.62
C LEU A 58 2.08 -10.66 1.37
N LEU A 59 2.65 -10.41 0.19
CA LEU A 59 1.92 -10.43 -1.07
C LEU A 59 1.36 -11.83 -1.37
N GLU A 60 2.16 -12.87 -1.12
CA GLU A 60 1.68 -14.27 -1.22
C GLU A 60 0.53 -14.54 -0.23
N GLY A 61 0.64 -14.06 1.01
CA GLY A 61 -0.44 -14.16 2.00
C GLY A 61 -1.71 -13.41 1.60
N LEU A 62 -1.59 -12.35 0.81
CA LEU A 62 -2.71 -11.61 0.20
C LEU A 62 -3.26 -12.29 -1.07
N GLY A 63 -2.71 -13.42 -1.49
CA GLY A 63 -3.18 -14.19 -2.64
C GLY A 63 -2.57 -13.77 -3.98
N LEU A 64 -1.45 -13.06 -3.96
CA LEU A 64 -0.69 -12.70 -5.16
C LEU A 64 0.40 -13.75 -5.41
N ALA A 65 0.60 -14.13 -6.67
CA ALA A 65 1.74 -14.93 -7.09
C ALA A 65 2.90 -14.02 -7.48
N ILE A 66 4.07 -14.24 -6.90
CA ILE A 66 5.28 -13.46 -7.22
C ILE A 66 5.88 -14.00 -8.50
N GLU A 67 6.06 -13.14 -9.51
CA GLU A 67 6.74 -13.48 -10.77
C GLU A 67 8.22 -13.13 -10.75
N GLY A 68 8.58 -12.09 -10.01
CA GLY A 68 9.97 -11.66 -9.87
C GLY A 68 10.13 -10.61 -8.79
N SER A 69 11.36 -10.54 -8.26
CA SER A 69 11.77 -9.52 -7.30
C SER A 69 13.19 -9.07 -7.63
N THR A 70 13.43 -7.78 -7.58
CA THR A 70 14.74 -7.16 -7.79
C THR A 70 14.97 -6.07 -6.77
N THR A 71 16.24 -5.87 -6.40
CA THR A 71 16.63 -4.78 -5.50
C THR A 71 17.42 -3.74 -6.27
N ALA A 72 17.12 -2.46 -6.08
CA ALA A 72 17.81 -1.33 -6.66
C ALA A 72 18.45 -0.48 -5.56
N GLY A 73 19.77 -0.36 -5.60
CA GLY A 73 20.52 0.35 -4.57
C GLY A 73 20.46 -0.33 -3.20
N ARG A 74 20.30 0.46 -2.14
CA ARG A 74 20.37 -0.02 -0.75
C ARG A 74 19.02 -0.09 -0.06
N ARG A 75 17.97 0.46 -0.66
CA ARG A 75 16.70 0.70 0.05
C ARG A 75 15.46 0.45 -0.79
N HIS A 76 15.62 0.13 -2.06
CA HIS A 76 14.53 -0.04 -2.98
C HIS A 76 14.37 -1.49 -3.43
N VAL A 77 13.14 -1.95 -3.44
CA VAL A 77 12.73 -3.29 -3.91
C VAL A 77 11.63 -3.12 -4.95
N GLU A 78 11.75 -3.81 -6.06
CA GLU A 78 10.70 -3.91 -7.07
C GLU A 78 10.23 -5.35 -7.16
N ILE A 79 8.91 -5.56 -7.08
CA ILE A 79 8.29 -6.88 -7.13
C ILE A 79 7.21 -6.85 -8.20
N MET A 80 7.26 -7.82 -9.09
CA MET A 80 6.19 -8.10 -10.04
C MET A 80 5.34 -9.25 -9.50
N ALA A 81 4.03 -9.04 -9.42
CA ALA A 81 3.12 -10.02 -8.89
C ALA A 81 1.83 -10.10 -9.71
N VAL A 82 1.16 -11.25 -9.65
CA VAL A 82 -0.07 -11.53 -10.40
C VAL A 82 -1.17 -11.97 -9.43
N ASN A 83 -2.34 -11.39 -9.60
CA ASN A 83 -3.57 -11.93 -9.04
C ASN A 83 -4.29 -12.72 -10.13
N ALA A 84 -4.41 -14.03 -9.95
CA ALA A 84 -5.07 -14.92 -10.90
C ALA A 84 -6.61 -14.92 -10.78
N ALA A 85 -7.19 -14.13 -9.89
CA ALA A 85 -8.63 -14.06 -9.70
C ALA A 85 -9.31 -13.55 -10.98
N PRO A 86 -10.36 -14.23 -11.49
CA PRO A 86 -11.11 -13.75 -12.64
C PRO A 86 -11.80 -12.42 -12.29
N ILE A 87 -11.88 -11.51 -13.26
CA ILE A 87 -12.52 -10.18 -13.19
C ILE A 87 -11.70 -9.12 -12.44
N VAL A 88 -11.19 -9.41 -11.25
CA VAL A 88 -10.44 -8.47 -10.40
C VAL A 88 -8.94 -8.74 -10.37
N GLY A 89 -8.49 -9.75 -11.09
CA GLY A 89 -7.10 -10.13 -11.21
C GLY A 89 -6.31 -9.18 -12.13
N GLY A 90 -5.04 -9.45 -12.29
CA GLY A 90 -4.14 -8.72 -13.17
C GLY A 90 -2.74 -8.58 -12.60
N TYR A 91 -1.91 -7.85 -13.32
CA TYR A 91 -0.53 -7.55 -12.92
C TYR A 91 -0.48 -6.46 -11.86
N TYR A 92 0.41 -6.64 -10.91
CA TYR A 92 0.70 -5.70 -9.83
C TYR A 92 2.18 -5.34 -9.86
N VAL A 93 2.47 -4.04 -9.86
CA VAL A 93 3.83 -3.54 -9.62
C VAL A 93 3.90 -3.10 -8.17
N VAL A 94 4.84 -3.65 -7.42
CA VAL A 94 5.02 -3.34 -6.02
C VAL A 94 6.41 -2.75 -5.81
N HIS A 95 6.47 -1.54 -5.28
CA HIS A 95 7.71 -0.92 -4.86
C HIS A 95 7.81 -0.97 -3.33
N GLY A 96 8.95 -1.38 -2.82
CA GLY A 96 9.29 -1.35 -1.41
C GLY A 96 10.34 -0.29 -1.14
N GLU A 97 10.08 0.62 -0.20
CA GLU A 97 11.00 1.66 0.22
C GLU A 97 11.40 1.48 1.69
N LEU A 98 12.64 1.12 1.92
CA LEU A 98 13.19 0.97 3.26
C LEU A 98 13.62 2.33 3.81
N ALA A 99 12.75 2.97 4.59
CA ALA A 99 13.00 4.27 5.21
C ALA A 99 13.92 4.11 6.43
N GLN A 100 14.80 5.08 6.65
CA GLN A 100 15.59 5.21 7.87
C GLN A 100 14.79 5.92 8.96
N ILE A 101 15.31 5.89 10.19
CA ILE A 101 14.68 6.56 11.33
C ILE A 101 14.59 8.06 11.03
N GLY A 102 13.37 8.62 11.10
CA GLY A 102 13.11 10.03 10.84
C GLY A 102 12.95 10.40 9.36
N GLU A 103 13.09 9.45 8.43
CA GLU A 103 12.80 9.66 7.01
C GLU A 103 11.33 9.32 6.68
N VAL A 104 10.79 10.04 5.73
CA VAL A 104 9.49 9.77 5.11
C VAL A 104 9.67 9.48 3.62
N VAL A 105 8.76 8.73 3.05
CA VAL A 105 8.72 8.45 1.61
C VAL A 105 7.99 9.59 0.92
N GLU A 106 8.67 10.21 -0.04
CA GLU A 106 8.21 11.41 -0.72
C GLU A 106 7.34 11.11 -1.94
N ALA A 107 6.69 12.15 -2.49
CA ALA A 107 5.82 12.02 -3.66
C ALA A 107 6.54 11.46 -4.90
N VAL A 108 7.85 11.67 -5.03
CA VAL A 108 8.62 11.19 -6.18
C VAL A 108 8.58 9.68 -6.32
N GLN A 109 8.58 8.92 -5.22
CA GLN A 109 8.46 7.46 -5.24
C GLN A 109 7.07 7.01 -5.70
N VAL A 110 6.02 7.74 -5.30
CA VAL A 110 4.66 7.47 -5.77
C VAL A 110 4.53 7.73 -7.26
N LEU A 111 5.08 8.84 -7.75
CA LEU A 111 5.06 9.19 -9.17
C LEU A 111 5.84 8.16 -10.00
N ALA A 112 7.01 7.71 -9.52
CA ALA A 112 7.77 6.65 -10.17
C ALA A 112 6.97 5.33 -10.27
N LEU A 113 6.24 4.97 -9.22
CA LEU A 113 5.35 3.79 -9.24
C LEU A 113 4.18 3.97 -10.21
N ILE A 114 3.58 5.16 -10.29
CA ILE A 114 2.51 5.46 -11.26
C ILE A 114 3.02 5.27 -12.70
N ASP A 115 4.23 5.71 -12.98
CA ASP A 115 4.84 5.56 -14.31
C ASP A 115 5.20 4.10 -14.60
N ALA A 116 5.69 3.35 -13.60
CA ALA A 116 5.93 1.90 -13.73
C ALA A 116 4.63 1.14 -14.00
N VAL A 117 3.54 1.41 -13.26
CA VAL A 117 2.22 0.81 -13.50
C VAL A 117 1.73 1.03 -14.93
N LYS A 118 1.91 2.24 -15.45
CA LYS A 118 1.54 2.56 -16.84
C LYS A 118 2.46 1.85 -17.85
N GLY A 119 3.76 1.86 -17.59
CA GLY A 119 4.77 1.26 -18.48
C GLY A 119 4.59 -0.25 -18.61
N GLU A 120 4.30 -0.93 -17.52
CA GLU A 120 4.09 -2.38 -17.47
C GLU A 120 2.65 -2.80 -17.83
N GLY A 121 1.73 -1.85 -18.03
CA GLY A 121 0.32 -2.16 -18.24
C GLY A 121 -0.33 -2.84 -17.04
N ALA A 122 0.18 -2.58 -15.84
CA ALA A 122 -0.30 -3.21 -14.63
C ALA A 122 -1.66 -2.66 -14.19
N SER A 123 -2.45 -3.50 -13.52
CA SER A 123 -3.77 -3.14 -13.02
C SER A 123 -3.69 -2.26 -11.77
N LYS A 124 -2.62 -2.42 -10.98
CA LYS A 124 -2.44 -1.73 -9.70
C LYS A 124 -0.98 -1.62 -9.32
N GLY A 125 -0.63 -0.52 -8.66
CA GLY A 125 0.64 -0.33 -7.96
C GLY A 125 0.45 -0.39 -6.45
N VAL A 126 1.43 -0.91 -5.75
CA VAL A 126 1.47 -0.92 -4.29
C VAL A 126 2.82 -0.37 -3.84
N LEU A 127 2.82 0.66 -3.01
CA LEU A 127 4.03 1.19 -2.41
C LEU A 127 4.07 0.81 -0.93
N VAL A 128 5.05 0.02 -0.54
CA VAL A 128 5.22 -0.48 0.82
C VAL A 128 6.43 0.19 1.46
N THR A 129 6.30 0.64 2.71
CA THR A 129 7.44 1.13 3.48
C THR A 129 7.39 0.63 4.92
N ASN A 130 8.56 0.53 5.56
CA ASN A 130 8.67 0.33 7.01
C ASN A 130 8.48 1.63 7.80
N GLY A 131 8.43 2.79 7.12
CA GLY A 131 8.28 4.14 7.66
C GLY A 131 6.92 4.76 7.36
N PHE A 132 6.92 6.05 7.08
CA PHE A 132 5.72 6.85 6.80
C PHE A 132 5.83 7.52 5.44
N PHE A 133 4.70 7.97 4.91
CA PHE A 133 4.60 8.77 3.69
C PHE A 133 4.44 10.24 4.05
N SER A 134 4.98 11.13 3.21
CA SER A 134 4.67 12.56 3.29
C SER A 134 3.21 12.82 2.87
N ASP A 135 2.69 14.01 3.20
CA ASP A 135 1.35 14.44 2.79
C ASP A 135 1.25 14.54 1.27
N GLU A 136 2.32 14.99 0.64
CA GLU A 136 2.43 15.10 -0.81
C GLU A 136 2.42 13.72 -1.47
N ALA A 137 3.11 12.72 -0.86
CA ALA A 137 3.06 11.33 -1.32
C ALA A 137 1.65 10.75 -1.23
N SER A 138 0.98 10.97 -0.11
CA SER A 138 -0.41 10.55 0.11
C SER A 138 -1.36 11.20 -0.89
N THR A 139 -1.17 12.49 -1.17
CA THR A 139 -1.95 13.24 -2.17
C THR A 139 -1.70 12.73 -3.58
N ALA A 140 -0.45 12.44 -3.94
CA ALA A 140 -0.08 11.95 -5.28
C ALA A 140 -0.71 10.58 -5.60
N ALA A 141 -0.97 9.75 -4.61
CA ALA A 141 -1.63 8.45 -4.79
C ALA A 141 -3.15 8.56 -5.01
N VAL A 142 -3.77 9.71 -4.67
CA VAL A 142 -5.23 9.88 -4.76
C VAL A 142 -5.68 9.86 -6.21
N GLY A 143 -6.67 9.03 -6.50
CA GLY A 143 -7.29 8.93 -7.83
C GLY A 143 -6.53 8.05 -8.83
N GLY A 144 -5.36 7.53 -8.48
CA GLY A 144 -4.62 6.53 -9.24
C GLY A 144 -4.90 5.10 -8.76
N PRO A 145 -4.47 4.09 -9.54
CA PRO A 145 -4.54 2.69 -9.12
C PRO A 145 -3.39 2.33 -8.16
N ILE A 146 -3.14 3.20 -7.18
CA ILE A 146 -2.01 3.08 -6.25
C ILE A 146 -2.51 2.86 -4.83
N GLU A 147 -1.95 1.88 -4.15
CA GLU A 147 -2.16 1.64 -2.73
C GLU A 147 -0.87 1.91 -1.94
N LEU A 148 -1.01 2.64 -0.83
CA LEU A 148 0.09 2.94 0.07
C LEU A 148 -0.02 2.09 1.33
N ILE A 149 1.06 1.38 1.68
CA ILE A 149 1.19 0.58 2.90
C ILE A 149 2.32 1.17 3.72
N ASN A 150 1.99 1.98 4.73
CA ASN A 150 2.97 2.54 5.65
C ASN A 150 3.45 1.50 6.68
N GLY A 151 4.45 1.87 7.48
CA GLY A 151 5.06 0.96 8.45
C GLY A 151 4.11 0.42 9.52
N LEU A 152 3.08 1.18 9.91
CA LEU A 152 2.05 0.71 10.84
C LEU A 152 1.20 -0.37 10.18
N ARG A 153 0.66 -0.06 9.00
CA ARG A 153 -0.14 -1.01 8.24
C ARG A 153 0.65 -2.25 7.81
N PHE A 154 1.91 -2.07 7.44
CA PHE A 154 2.81 -3.18 7.11
C PHE A 154 2.96 -4.12 8.31
N ARG A 155 3.23 -3.58 9.50
CA ARG A 155 3.35 -4.37 10.74
C ARG A 155 2.06 -5.12 11.07
N GLU A 156 0.90 -4.47 11.00
CA GLU A 156 -0.42 -5.10 11.21
C GLU A 156 -0.65 -6.29 10.26
N LEU A 157 -0.33 -6.09 8.98
CA LEU A 157 -0.48 -7.14 7.99
C LEU A 157 0.50 -8.29 8.25
N LEU A 158 1.75 -8.01 8.60
CA LEU A 158 2.72 -9.05 8.96
C LEU A 158 2.27 -9.88 10.19
N GLN A 159 1.70 -9.23 11.19
CA GLN A 159 1.13 -9.90 12.36
C GLN A 159 -0.07 -10.78 11.97
N ARG A 160 -0.96 -10.25 11.15
CA ARG A 160 -2.15 -10.98 10.66
C ARG A 160 -1.80 -12.26 9.93
N PHE A 161 -0.70 -12.28 9.17
CA PHE A 161 -0.22 -13.45 8.46
C PHE A 161 0.83 -14.26 9.22
N ALA A 162 1.06 -13.96 10.52
CA ALA A 162 2.07 -14.59 11.37
C ALA A 162 3.49 -14.58 10.77
N LEU A 163 3.80 -13.55 9.98
CA LEU A 163 5.12 -13.37 9.35
C LEU A 163 6.10 -12.60 10.23
N TRP A 164 5.58 -11.98 11.28
CA TRP A 164 6.34 -11.23 12.26
C TRP A 164 6.39 -12.01 13.59
N PRO A 165 7.56 -12.26 14.16
CA PRO A 165 7.63 -12.80 15.51
C PRO A 165 6.99 -11.80 16.46
N VAL A 166 6.00 -12.22 17.23
CA VAL A 166 5.50 -11.50 18.39
C VAL A 166 6.70 -11.24 19.30
N ASP A 167 6.93 -9.98 19.62
CA ASP A 167 8.15 -9.45 20.22
C ASP A 167 8.71 -10.35 21.32
N SER A 168 9.98 -10.72 21.12
CA SER A 168 10.80 -11.40 22.14
C SER A 168 11.04 -10.51 23.38
N GLN A 169 10.66 -9.23 23.32
CA GLN A 169 10.78 -8.29 24.44
C GLN A 169 9.65 -8.44 25.46
N GLU A 170 8.46 -8.82 25.07
CA GLU A 170 7.38 -9.12 26.04
C GLU A 170 7.67 -10.38 26.85
N ARG A 171 8.33 -11.39 26.26
CA ARG A 171 8.74 -12.60 26.99
C ARG A 171 9.86 -12.38 28.01
N GLN A 172 10.71 -11.38 27.80
CA GLN A 172 11.79 -11.08 28.77
C GLN A 172 11.28 -10.31 30.00
N SER A 173 10.20 -9.53 29.86
CA SER A 173 9.58 -8.85 31.00
C SER A 173 8.77 -9.81 31.90
N GLU A 174 8.24 -10.90 31.35
CA GLU A 174 7.53 -11.91 32.16
C GLU A 174 8.47 -12.86 32.91
N ILE A 175 9.66 -13.15 32.36
CA ILE A 175 10.65 -14.02 33.00
C ILE A 175 11.40 -13.29 34.14
N GLY A 176 11.44 -11.96 34.12
CA GLY A 176 12.08 -11.12 35.15
C GLY A 176 11.24 -10.87 36.41
N GLN A 177 10.01 -11.33 36.48
CA GLN A 177 9.06 -11.08 37.58
C GLN A 177 8.65 -12.37 38.32
N GLN A 178 9.42 -13.44 38.29
CA GLN A 178 9.21 -14.53 39.22
C GLN A 178 10.11 -14.37 40.46
N PRO A 179 9.49 -14.32 41.66
CA PRO A 179 10.18 -14.11 42.94
C PRO A 179 11.07 -15.28 43.35
#